data_0a0a946bbaa721a52a839a23f6cc55f2
#
_entry.id   0a0a946bbaa721a52a839a23f6cc55f2
#
_cell.length_a   1.000
_cell.length_b   1.000
_cell.length_c   1.000
_cell.angle_alpha   90.00
_cell.angle_beta   90.00
_cell.angle_gamma   90.00
#
_symmetry.space_group_name_H-M   'P 1'
#
loop_
_entity.id
_entity.type
_entity.pdbx_description
1 polymer ?
#
loop_
_entity_poly.entity_id
_entity_poly.type
_entity_poly.pdbx_seq_one_letter_code
_entity_poly.pdbx_strand_id
1 'polypeptide(L)'
;HLHTVILTLEDPNASEETITQKLEETTRVLLVNGKDGLKSTAHLVDLGRELGRPRGDIYEAIVWKDSICVDEQEVSFFMAVHQEAIVIPENVDAIRAMLGTKSRDESIAITNNTLGIDK
;
A
#
# COMPACT_ATOMS: atom_id res chain seq x y z
N HIS A 1 -7.23 2.65 9.59
CA HIS A 1 -7.12 1.39 10.31
C HIS A 1 -5.67 0.94 10.35
N LEU A 2 -5.21 0.46 11.51
CA LEU A 2 -3.89 -0.14 11.69
C LEU A 2 -4.05 -1.66 11.79
N HIS A 3 -3.23 -2.37 11.03
CA HIS A 3 -3.20 -3.82 11.00
C HIS A 3 -1.81 -4.33 11.39
N THR A 4 -1.78 -5.42 12.14
CA THR A 4 -0.62 -6.30 12.20
C THR A 4 -0.83 -7.40 11.16
N VAL A 5 0.06 -7.47 10.18
CA VAL A 5 0.02 -8.49 9.14
C VAL A 5 1.02 -9.57 9.49
N ILE A 6 0.59 -10.83 9.42
CA ILE A 6 1.43 -12.02 9.61
C ILE A 6 1.15 -12.96 8.45
N LEU A 7 2.19 -13.32 7.70
CA LEU A 7 2.11 -14.17 6.52
C LEU A 7 3.10 -15.32 6.64
N THR A 8 2.69 -16.50 6.18
CA THR A 8 3.62 -17.62 5.98
C THR A 8 3.97 -17.70 4.49
N LEU A 9 5.25 -17.66 4.18
CA LEU A 9 5.78 -17.72 2.82
C LEU A 9 6.06 -19.15 2.39
N GLU A 10 5.93 -19.40 1.09
CA GLU A 10 6.37 -20.67 0.49
C GLU A 10 7.89 -20.74 0.32
N ASP A 11 8.54 -19.59 0.11
CA ASP A 11 9.99 -19.49 -0.02
C ASP A 11 10.68 -19.44 1.36
N PRO A 12 11.46 -20.47 1.73
CA PRO A 12 12.16 -20.50 3.01
C PRO A 12 13.39 -19.56 3.06
N ASN A 13 13.78 -18.97 1.92
CA ASN A 13 14.95 -18.11 1.83
C ASN A 13 14.60 -16.62 1.72
N ALA A 14 13.34 -16.27 1.98
CA ALA A 14 12.94 -14.87 1.97
C ALA A 14 13.68 -14.08 3.05
N SER A 15 14.14 -12.89 2.70
CA SER A 15 14.79 -11.95 3.63
C SER A 15 13.97 -10.67 3.76
N GLU A 16 14.25 -9.89 4.81
CA GLU A 16 13.63 -8.56 5.00
C GLU A 16 13.88 -7.66 3.78
N GLU A 17 15.09 -7.72 3.18
CA GLU A 17 15.42 -6.96 1.98
C GLU A 17 14.54 -7.39 0.79
N THR A 18 14.39 -8.70 0.57
CA THR A 18 13.57 -9.23 -0.53
C THR A 18 12.11 -8.84 -0.38
N ILE A 19 11.56 -8.94 0.83
CA ILE A 19 10.18 -8.53 1.13
C ILE A 19 10.02 -7.02 0.95
N THR A 20 10.95 -6.24 1.49
CA THR A 20 10.95 -4.77 1.34
C THR A 20 10.95 -4.38 -0.13
N GLN A 21 11.84 -4.96 -0.94
CA GLN A 21 11.91 -4.68 -2.37
C GLN A 21 10.60 -5.02 -3.09
N LYS A 22 10.01 -6.18 -2.81
CA LYS A 22 8.73 -6.57 -3.41
C LYS A 22 7.59 -5.63 -3.04
N LEU A 23 7.52 -5.18 -1.80
CA LEU A 23 6.53 -4.19 -1.37
C LEU A 23 6.77 -2.82 -2.05
N GLU A 24 8.03 -2.42 -2.20
CA GLU A 24 8.43 -1.18 -2.86
C GLU A 24 8.09 -1.16 -4.36
N GLU A 25 8.18 -2.31 -5.02
CA GLU A 25 7.81 -2.50 -6.44
C GLU A 25 6.31 -2.70 -6.65
N THR A 26 5.55 -2.95 -5.57
CA THR A 26 4.12 -3.22 -5.68
C THR A 26 3.34 -1.90 -5.83
N THR A 27 2.51 -1.83 -6.87
CA THR A 27 1.64 -0.67 -7.08
C THR A 27 0.67 -0.49 -5.91
N ARG A 28 0.38 0.76 -5.55
CA ARG A 28 -0.49 1.15 -4.44
C ARG A 28 -0.04 0.62 -3.07
N VAL A 29 1.25 0.41 -2.91
CA VAL A 29 1.89 0.20 -1.61
C VAL A 29 2.89 1.33 -1.39
N LEU A 30 2.77 2.02 -0.27
CA LEU A 30 3.67 3.09 0.15
C LEU A 30 4.47 2.64 1.37
N LEU A 31 5.79 2.59 1.24
CA LEU A 31 6.67 2.33 2.38
C LEU A 31 6.99 3.64 3.11
N VAL A 32 6.83 3.62 4.42
CA VAL A 32 7.16 4.75 5.30
C VAL A 32 8.06 4.29 6.44
N ASN A 33 8.76 5.22 7.07
CA ASN A 33 9.58 4.94 8.24
C ASN A 33 9.10 5.74 9.46
N GLY A 34 9.07 5.12 10.61
CA GLY A 34 8.82 5.80 11.87
C GLY A 34 9.89 6.85 12.19
N LYS A 35 11.13 6.65 11.71
CA LYS A 35 12.27 7.59 11.88
C LYS A 35 12.03 8.92 11.18
N ASP A 36 11.26 8.94 10.10
CA ASP A 36 10.93 10.14 9.32
C ASP A 36 9.74 10.93 9.93
N GLY A 37 9.36 10.61 11.16
CA GLY A 37 8.28 11.28 11.87
C GLY A 37 6.92 10.62 11.72
N LEU A 38 6.77 9.64 10.85
CA LEU A 38 5.50 8.94 10.58
C LEU A 38 5.27 7.80 11.59
N LYS A 39 5.03 8.14 12.85
CA LYS A 39 4.96 7.20 14.00
C LYS A 39 3.55 6.78 14.38
N SER A 40 2.55 7.31 13.72
CA SER A 40 1.15 7.05 14.07
C SER A 40 0.22 7.23 12.88
N THR A 41 -0.98 6.70 12.97
CA THR A 41 -2.03 6.93 11.95
C THR A 41 -2.42 8.40 11.83
N ALA A 42 -2.28 9.20 12.89
CA ALA A 42 -2.51 10.64 12.83
C ALA A 42 -1.50 11.34 11.90
N HIS A 43 -0.22 10.97 11.97
CA HIS A 43 0.80 11.50 11.06
C HIS A 43 0.55 11.08 9.59
N LEU A 44 -0.07 9.92 9.36
CA LEU A 44 -0.45 9.50 8.00
C LEU A 44 -1.60 10.36 7.44
N VAL A 45 -2.53 10.80 8.28
CA VAL A 45 -3.57 11.74 7.86
C VAL A 45 -2.94 13.06 7.41
N ASP A 46 -1.94 13.55 8.13
CA ASP A 46 -1.21 14.76 7.75
C ASP A 46 -0.43 14.55 6.44
N LEU A 47 0.20 13.39 6.25
CA LEU A 47 0.85 13.03 4.99
C LEU A 47 -0.12 13.11 3.80
N GLY A 48 -1.33 12.61 3.93
CA GLY A 48 -2.35 12.71 2.87
C GLY A 48 -2.67 14.15 2.48
N ARG A 49 -2.68 15.06 3.48
CA ARG A 49 -2.87 16.51 3.25
C ARG A 49 -1.67 17.14 2.56
N GLU A 50 -0.45 16.78 2.99
CA GLU A 50 0.80 17.25 2.38
C GLU A 50 0.95 16.81 0.93
N LEU A 51 0.47 15.63 0.58
CA LEU A 51 0.38 15.14 -0.80
C LEU A 51 -0.65 15.91 -1.64
N GLY A 52 -1.37 16.86 -1.04
CA GLY A 52 -2.37 17.68 -1.74
C GLY A 52 -3.61 16.92 -2.18
N ARG A 53 -3.87 15.75 -1.61
CA ARG A 53 -5.00 14.91 -2.00
C ARG A 53 -6.31 15.45 -1.43
N PRO A 54 -7.42 15.38 -2.18
CA PRO A 54 -8.72 15.78 -1.69
C PRO A 54 -9.06 15.08 -0.37
N ARG A 55 -9.47 15.83 0.65
CA ARG A 55 -9.79 15.33 2.00
C ARG A 55 -8.61 14.65 2.74
N GLY A 56 -7.38 14.73 2.19
CA GLY A 56 -6.24 13.99 2.72
C GLY A 56 -6.34 12.48 2.47
N ASP A 57 -7.04 12.06 1.44
CA ASP A 57 -7.24 10.65 1.09
C ASP A 57 -5.91 9.98 0.74
N ILE A 58 -5.67 8.81 1.29
CA ILE A 58 -4.54 7.95 0.94
C ILE A 58 -5.10 6.69 0.30
N TYR A 59 -4.79 6.49 -0.97
CA TYR A 59 -5.30 5.39 -1.78
C TYR A 59 -4.42 4.14 -1.73
N GLU A 60 -3.21 4.28 -1.16
CA GLU A 60 -2.24 3.22 -1.00
C GLU A 60 -2.37 2.52 0.36
N ALA A 61 -2.00 1.23 0.41
CA ALA A 61 -1.68 0.56 1.65
C ALA A 61 -0.32 1.09 2.15
N ILE A 62 -0.26 1.57 3.38
CA ILE A 62 0.97 2.12 3.97
C ILE A 62 1.59 1.05 4.84
N VAL A 63 2.85 0.70 4.57
CA VAL A 63 3.62 -0.26 5.35
C VAL A 63 4.79 0.44 6.01
N TRP A 64 4.95 0.26 7.32
CA TRP A 64 6.15 0.73 8.03
C TRP A 64 7.32 -0.21 7.74
N LYS A 65 8.27 0.30 6.96
CA LYS A 65 9.48 -0.44 6.55
C LYS A 65 10.28 -0.95 7.74
N ASP A 66 10.39 -0.14 8.78
CA ASP A 66 11.10 -0.45 10.02
C ASP A 66 10.36 -1.43 10.95
N SER A 67 9.18 -1.91 10.55
CA SER A 67 8.41 -2.95 11.22
C SER A 67 8.46 -4.31 10.53
N ILE A 68 9.07 -4.39 9.34
CA ILE A 68 9.18 -5.65 8.60
C ILE A 68 10.15 -6.56 9.35
N CYS A 69 9.69 -7.74 9.68
CA CYS A 69 10.46 -8.78 10.34
C CYS A 69 10.22 -10.11 9.64
N VAL A 70 11.29 -10.84 9.39
CA VAL A 70 11.26 -12.18 8.80
C VAL A 70 11.89 -13.16 9.78
N ASP A 71 11.12 -14.16 10.19
CA ASP A 71 11.58 -15.27 11.03
C ASP A 71 11.27 -16.59 10.30
N GLU A 72 12.30 -17.24 9.80
CA GLU A 72 12.17 -18.39 8.90
C GLU A 72 11.24 -18.09 7.70
N GLN A 73 10.06 -18.67 7.67
CA GLN A 73 9.03 -18.47 6.64
C GLN A 73 7.90 -17.51 7.07
N GLU A 74 7.95 -17.01 8.29
CA GLU A 74 6.96 -16.05 8.76
C GLU A 74 7.44 -14.62 8.55
N VAL A 75 6.58 -13.82 7.93
CA VAL A 75 6.79 -12.37 7.74
C VAL A 75 5.74 -11.63 8.52
N SER A 76 6.16 -10.65 9.30
CA SER A 76 5.26 -9.76 10.00
C SER A 76 5.61 -8.29 9.76
N PHE A 77 4.60 -7.44 9.71
CA PHE A 77 4.75 -5.99 9.59
C PHE A 77 3.50 -5.24 10.01
N PHE A 78 3.65 -3.95 10.30
CA PHE A 78 2.52 -3.04 10.49
C PHE A 78 2.11 -2.40 9.17
N MET A 79 0.81 -2.37 8.94
CA MET A 79 0.19 -1.75 7.78
C MET A 79 -0.97 -0.86 8.22
N ALA A 80 -1.10 0.31 7.62
CA ALA A 80 -2.26 1.16 7.77
C ALA A 80 -3.01 1.33 6.45
N VAL A 81 -4.33 1.45 6.54
CA VAL A 81 -5.20 1.76 5.40
C VAL A 81 -6.16 2.89 5.76
N HIS A 82 -6.37 3.80 4.82
CA HIS A 82 -7.46 4.77 4.88
C HIS A 82 -8.69 4.11 4.27
N GLN A 83 -9.54 3.55 5.13
CA GLN A 83 -10.65 2.65 4.75
C GLN A 83 -11.54 3.22 3.64
N GLU A 84 -11.91 4.49 3.75
CA GLU A 84 -12.83 5.14 2.80
C GLU A 84 -12.17 5.46 1.47
N ALA A 85 -10.86 5.56 1.43
CA ALA A 85 -10.10 5.95 0.26
C ALA A 85 -9.55 4.75 -0.52
N ILE A 86 -8.94 3.78 0.18
CA ILE A 86 -8.26 2.65 -0.45
C ILE A 86 -9.17 1.81 -1.34
N VAL A 87 -10.46 1.75 -1.02
CA VAL A 87 -11.45 1.00 -1.81
C VAL A 87 -11.82 1.67 -3.13
N ILE A 88 -11.57 2.96 -3.31
CA ILE A 88 -11.97 3.71 -4.51
C ILE A 88 -11.26 3.19 -5.76
N PRO A 89 -9.92 3.17 -5.85
CA PRO A 89 -9.23 2.66 -7.02
C PRO A 89 -9.54 1.17 -7.29
N GLU A 90 -9.61 0.35 -6.24
CA GLU A 90 -9.87 -1.08 -6.37
C GLU A 90 -11.27 -1.36 -6.92
N ASN A 91 -12.30 -0.64 -6.47
CA ASN A 91 -13.66 -0.80 -6.98
C ASN A 91 -13.77 -0.35 -8.44
N VAL A 92 -13.11 0.73 -8.84
CA VAL A 92 -13.11 1.19 -10.23
C VAL A 92 -12.45 0.15 -11.15
N ASP A 93 -11.31 -0.40 -10.73
CA ASP A 93 -10.61 -1.42 -11.51
C ASP A 93 -11.39 -2.74 -11.57
N ALA A 94 -12.05 -3.13 -10.47
CA ALA A 94 -12.92 -4.30 -10.44
C ALA A 94 -14.10 -4.17 -11.42
N ILE A 95 -14.75 -3.01 -11.45
CA ILE A 95 -15.87 -2.75 -12.38
C ILE A 95 -15.39 -2.84 -13.84
N ARG A 96 -14.25 -2.26 -14.18
CA ARG A 96 -13.66 -2.37 -15.53
C ARG A 96 -13.33 -3.80 -15.90
N ALA A 97 -12.80 -4.59 -14.95
CA ALA A 97 -12.51 -6.00 -15.16
C ALA A 97 -13.81 -6.81 -15.41
N MET A 98 -14.86 -6.57 -14.63
CA MET A 98 -16.16 -7.22 -14.79
C MET A 98 -16.80 -6.90 -16.15
N LEU A 99 -16.61 -5.70 -16.66
CA LEU A 99 -17.13 -5.27 -17.96
C LEU A 99 -16.22 -5.68 -19.13
N GLY A 100 -15.02 -6.19 -18.87
CA GLY A 100 -14.04 -6.54 -19.90
C GLY A 100 -13.58 -5.37 -20.78
N THR A 101 -13.68 -4.14 -20.27
CA THR A 101 -13.41 -2.92 -21.05
C THR A 101 -11.93 -2.58 -21.19
N LYS A 102 -11.11 -3.06 -20.28
CA LYS A 102 -9.67 -2.79 -20.20
C LYS A 102 -8.93 -4.00 -19.64
N SER A 103 -7.66 -4.15 -20.03
CA SER A 103 -6.74 -5.06 -19.34
C SER A 103 -6.48 -4.53 -17.91
N ARG A 104 -5.96 -5.41 -17.04
CA ARG A 104 -5.61 -5.05 -15.66
C ARG A 104 -4.66 -3.85 -15.60
N ASP A 105 -3.58 -3.92 -16.38
CA ASP A 105 -2.52 -2.89 -16.32
C ASP A 105 -2.97 -1.55 -16.91
N GLU A 106 -3.76 -1.58 -17.99
CA GLU A 106 -4.38 -0.36 -18.53
C GLU A 106 -5.35 0.28 -17.53
N SER A 107 -6.17 -0.54 -16.85
CA SER A 107 -7.11 -0.03 -15.85
C SER A 107 -6.39 0.64 -14.69
N ILE A 108 -5.39 -0.02 -14.13
CA ILE A 108 -4.57 0.50 -13.03
C ILE A 108 -3.91 1.82 -13.44
N ALA A 109 -3.28 1.88 -14.63
CA ALA A 109 -2.63 3.09 -15.12
C ALA A 109 -3.60 4.27 -15.24
N ILE A 110 -4.79 4.05 -15.78
CA ILE A 110 -5.82 5.10 -15.90
C ILE A 110 -6.27 5.57 -14.52
N THR A 111 -6.57 4.66 -13.63
CA THR A 111 -7.05 4.96 -12.28
C THR A 111 -6.01 5.72 -11.48
N ASN A 112 -4.76 5.26 -11.49
CA ASN A 112 -3.65 5.90 -10.80
C ASN A 112 -3.42 7.33 -11.32
N ASN A 113 -3.37 7.50 -12.64
CA ASN A 113 -3.20 8.84 -13.23
C ASN A 113 -4.35 9.79 -12.87
N THR A 114 -5.59 9.28 -12.81
CA THR A 114 -6.78 10.09 -12.50
C THR A 114 -6.79 10.53 -11.02
N LEU A 115 -6.33 9.67 -10.12
CA LEU A 115 -6.33 9.90 -8.67
C LEU A 115 -5.02 10.50 -8.13
N GLY A 116 -4.01 10.70 -8.97
CA GLY A 116 -2.70 11.18 -8.55
C GLY A 116 -1.95 10.17 -7.67
N ILE A 117 -2.04 8.89 -8.03
CA ILE A 117 -1.29 7.81 -7.37
C ILE A 117 -0.02 7.58 -8.20
N ASP A 118 1.14 7.81 -7.60
CA ASP A 118 2.42 7.74 -8.32
C ASP A 118 2.96 6.31 -8.48
N LYS A 119 2.39 5.36 -7.73
CA LYS A 119 2.78 3.95 -7.73
C LYS A 119 1.59 2.99 -7.79
#